data_e8234b02621d86d3c4078befe5970bde
#
_entry.id   e8234b02621d86d3c4078befe5970bde
#
_cell.length_a   1.000
_cell.length_b   1.000
_cell.length_c   1.000
_cell.angle_alpha   90.00
_cell.angle_beta   90.00
_cell.angle_gamma   90.00
#
_symmetry.space_group_name_H-M   'P 1'
#
loop_
_entity.id
_entity.type
_entity.pdbx_description
1 polymer ?
#
loop_
_entity_poly.entity_id
_entity_poly.type
_entity_poly.pdbx_seq_one_letter_code
_entity_poly.pdbx_strand_id
1 'polypeptide(L)'
;MMTNAYLLKRGRQGLDPVDVHGTLEYPGTVATDSGAYQILEYGQVGVTPEEIVGYQEKINTDIGVILDVPTGFRSDPSRARWTVDETVRRADRALEVMTRNDILWMGPVQGGVHLKEVERSAREMAKRDFAIYALGSPTELMETQRYDVLVDMIVAAKKVLPRGKPFHLFGAGHPVLFPFLVAMGCDLFDSAAYALYARAGRYLTSEGTQLLGDMVEFVCPCPACVGTSPEEVMRSQDKTGGTRLAQHNLWVCFSELRRVREAIRKGRLWELLELRSNAHPALKECFNRISQYAEILERSTPAVKPHGIFYLGSSSDNRPEKVRFVSKLPGSVEERRKLVLVLPGRWRRPFHEDPRYESVAKAFDDHPKVSICFYSLAWGPVPIELDETFPIAQTESSDAGDPVLIGERAKKVSEFLQRLHPKSVVLVSDGDYGRAVTKELSKTFAKRILTIFNGERLNPDAIVKSVERKLIRNA
;
A
#
# COMPACT_ATOMS: atom_id res chain seq x y z
N MET A 1 15.88 17.14 -7.71
CA MET A 1 15.15 18.38 -7.33
C MET A 1 14.08 18.66 -8.37
N MET A 2 12.98 19.36 -8.02
CA MET A 2 11.99 19.82 -9.01
C MET A 2 11.82 21.33 -8.91
N THR A 3 11.79 21.99 -10.08
CA THR A 3 11.53 23.44 -10.21
C THR A 3 10.49 23.67 -11.30
N ASN A 4 10.11 24.94 -11.56
CA ASN A 4 9.06 25.28 -12.51
C ASN A 4 9.64 26.02 -13.72
N ALA A 5 9.61 25.38 -14.90
CA ALA A 5 10.16 25.93 -16.15
C ALA A 5 9.43 27.21 -16.59
N TYR A 6 8.10 27.28 -16.41
CA TYR A 6 7.34 28.47 -16.77
C TYR A 6 7.76 29.68 -15.92
N LEU A 7 7.93 29.51 -14.62
CA LEU A 7 8.37 30.59 -13.72
C LEU A 7 9.81 31.02 -14.03
N LEU A 8 10.70 30.07 -14.34
CA LEU A 8 12.07 30.39 -14.78
C LEU A 8 12.06 31.16 -16.10
N LYS A 9 11.27 30.75 -17.08
CA LYS A 9 11.13 31.47 -18.37
C LYS A 9 10.57 32.89 -18.16
N ARG A 10 9.53 33.01 -17.33
CA ARG A 10 8.90 34.32 -17.01
C ARG A 10 9.86 35.26 -16.29
N GLY A 11 10.59 34.76 -15.31
CA GLY A 11 11.58 35.55 -14.53
C GLY A 11 12.79 36.02 -15.36
N ARG A 12 13.01 35.42 -16.53
CA ARG A 12 14.10 35.74 -17.46
C ARG A 12 13.63 36.27 -18.80
N GLN A 13 12.45 36.85 -18.85
CA GLN A 13 11.87 37.38 -20.09
C GLN A 13 12.83 38.36 -20.78
N GLY A 14 13.20 38.06 -22.02
CA GLY A 14 14.17 38.85 -22.80
C GLY A 14 15.65 38.53 -22.56
N LEU A 15 15.97 37.55 -21.73
CA LEU A 15 17.32 37.05 -21.49
C LEU A 15 17.49 35.66 -22.07
N ASP A 16 18.71 35.30 -22.43
CA ASP A 16 19.04 33.93 -22.88
C ASP A 16 18.75 32.89 -21.79
N PRO A 17 18.27 31.70 -22.17
CA PRO A 17 18.13 30.56 -21.26
C PRO A 17 19.49 30.19 -20.64
N VAL A 18 19.51 30.01 -19.32
CA VAL A 18 20.68 29.56 -18.58
C VAL A 18 20.44 28.15 -18.09
N ASP A 19 21.48 27.34 -18.08
CA ASP A 19 21.49 25.98 -17.56
C ASP A 19 20.81 25.90 -16.19
N VAL A 20 19.89 24.95 -16.03
CA VAL A 20 19.09 24.85 -14.80
C VAL A 20 19.92 24.41 -13.60
N HIS A 21 20.94 23.55 -13.82
CA HIS A 21 21.84 23.09 -12.75
C HIS A 21 22.68 24.23 -12.20
N GLY A 22 23.24 25.07 -13.10
CA GLY A 22 23.96 26.29 -12.72
C GLY A 22 23.06 27.31 -12.06
N THR A 23 21.80 27.46 -12.52
CA THR A 23 20.82 28.38 -11.91
C THR A 23 20.45 27.98 -10.49
N LEU A 24 20.36 26.68 -10.20
CA LEU A 24 19.98 26.11 -8.91
C LEU A 24 21.19 25.76 -8.02
N GLU A 25 22.41 25.90 -8.54
CA GLU A 25 23.64 25.46 -7.87
C GLU A 25 23.53 24.00 -7.39
N TYR A 26 22.87 23.13 -8.21
CA TYR A 26 22.54 21.77 -7.84
C TYR A 26 23.05 20.76 -8.91
N PRO A 27 24.02 19.90 -8.56
CA PRO A 27 24.65 18.97 -9.50
C PRO A 27 23.86 17.67 -9.72
N GLY A 28 22.79 17.43 -8.95
CA GLY A 28 21.99 16.22 -9.08
C GLY A 28 20.85 16.37 -10.08
N THR A 29 20.08 15.31 -10.29
CA THR A 29 18.95 15.29 -11.23
C THR A 29 17.92 16.40 -10.95
N VAL A 30 17.62 17.17 -11.98
CA VAL A 30 16.64 18.26 -11.96
C VAL A 30 15.46 17.93 -12.86
N ALA A 31 14.26 17.92 -12.26
CA ALA A 31 12.98 17.89 -12.97
C ALA A 31 12.44 19.31 -13.14
N THR A 32 11.81 19.60 -14.27
CA THR A 32 11.11 20.87 -14.48
C THR A 32 9.63 20.64 -14.78
N ASP A 33 8.77 21.23 -13.92
CA ASP A 33 7.33 21.33 -14.18
C ASP A 33 7.06 22.35 -15.28
N SER A 34 6.09 22.08 -16.13
CA SER A 34 5.70 22.93 -17.27
C SER A 34 5.02 24.25 -16.87
N GLY A 35 4.51 24.33 -15.64
CA GLY A 35 3.73 25.46 -15.14
C GLY A 35 2.21 25.29 -15.32
N ALA A 36 1.75 24.09 -15.61
CA ALA A 36 0.32 23.83 -15.80
C ALA A 36 -0.53 24.17 -14.57
N TYR A 37 0.00 23.99 -13.35
CA TYR A 37 -0.70 24.34 -12.11
C TYR A 37 -1.11 25.82 -12.07
N GLN A 38 -0.32 26.72 -12.66
CA GLN A 38 -0.64 28.14 -12.77
C GLN A 38 -1.90 28.42 -13.61
N ILE A 39 -2.36 27.46 -14.43
CA ILE A 39 -3.65 27.56 -15.13
C ILE A 39 -4.82 27.55 -14.14
N LEU A 40 -4.74 26.74 -13.08
CA LEU A 40 -5.77 26.74 -12.01
C LEU A 40 -5.76 28.04 -11.21
N GLU A 41 -4.59 28.63 -11.02
CA GLU A 41 -4.42 29.85 -10.20
C GLU A 41 -4.75 31.13 -10.98
N TYR A 42 -4.33 31.21 -12.26
CA TYR A 42 -4.44 32.43 -13.07
C TYR A 42 -5.37 32.30 -14.30
N GLY A 43 -5.99 31.12 -14.50
CA GLY A 43 -6.89 30.86 -15.62
C GLY A 43 -6.19 30.46 -16.94
N GLN A 44 -4.97 30.95 -17.18
CA GLN A 44 -4.15 30.62 -18.35
C GLN A 44 -2.66 30.81 -18.10
N VAL A 45 -1.84 30.18 -18.93
CA VAL A 45 -0.40 30.43 -19.01
C VAL A 45 -0.05 30.99 -20.38
N GLY A 46 0.87 31.96 -20.41
CA GLY A 46 1.29 32.63 -21.65
C GLY A 46 2.36 31.87 -22.42
N VAL A 47 2.27 30.54 -22.49
CA VAL A 47 3.20 29.67 -23.25
C VAL A 47 2.45 28.56 -23.96
N THR A 48 2.96 28.14 -25.12
CA THR A 48 2.46 26.97 -25.84
C THR A 48 3.17 25.67 -25.41
N PRO A 49 2.61 24.49 -25.71
CA PRO A 49 3.30 23.21 -25.47
C PRO A 49 4.69 23.15 -26.10
N GLU A 50 4.82 23.66 -27.33
CA GLU A 50 6.08 23.66 -28.07
C GLU A 50 7.11 24.59 -27.45
N GLU A 51 6.70 25.78 -27.03
CA GLU A 51 7.57 26.75 -26.38
C GLU A 51 8.12 26.25 -25.05
N ILE A 52 7.32 25.54 -24.25
CA ILE A 52 7.77 25.05 -22.96
C ILE A 52 8.70 23.83 -23.12
N VAL A 53 8.45 22.95 -24.10
CA VAL A 53 9.36 21.87 -24.47
C VAL A 53 10.70 22.44 -24.88
N GLY A 54 10.72 23.34 -25.87
CA GLY A 54 11.95 23.95 -26.36
C GLY A 54 12.71 24.74 -25.29
N TYR A 55 12.02 25.35 -24.32
CA TYR A 55 12.65 26.01 -23.17
C TYR A 55 13.31 24.99 -22.23
N GLN A 56 12.62 23.89 -21.88
CA GLN A 56 13.16 22.84 -21.02
C GLN A 56 14.41 22.19 -21.65
N GLU A 57 14.41 21.98 -22.97
CA GLU A 57 15.56 21.48 -23.70
C GLU A 57 16.75 22.45 -23.63
N LYS A 58 16.50 23.76 -23.79
CA LYS A 58 17.54 24.81 -23.75
C LYS A 58 18.19 24.99 -22.37
N ILE A 59 17.43 24.78 -21.29
CA ILE A 59 17.96 24.89 -19.92
C ILE A 59 18.57 23.60 -19.38
N ASN A 60 18.71 22.57 -20.22
CA ASN A 60 19.31 21.27 -19.88
C ASN A 60 18.63 20.56 -18.69
N THR A 61 17.28 20.50 -18.68
CA THR A 61 16.58 19.69 -17.68
C THR A 61 16.85 18.20 -17.89
N ASP A 62 16.93 17.40 -16.81
CA ASP A 62 17.05 15.94 -16.92
C ASP A 62 15.68 15.27 -17.09
N ILE A 63 14.64 15.84 -16.45
CA ILE A 63 13.27 15.35 -16.53
C ILE A 63 12.37 16.54 -16.87
N GLY A 64 11.70 16.49 -18.03
CA GLY A 64 10.75 17.50 -18.47
C GLY A 64 9.31 17.05 -18.32
N VAL A 65 8.42 17.95 -17.89
CA VAL A 65 6.97 17.71 -17.89
C VAL A 65 6.35 18.44 -19.07
N ILE A 66 5.52 17.76 -19.88
CA ILE A 66 4.76 18.42 -20.93
C ILE A 66 3.67 19.34 -20.36
N LEU A 67 3.25 20.35 -21.11
CA LEU A 67 2.19 21.27 -20.67
C LEU A 67 0.82 20.60 -20.77
N ASP A 68 0.26 20.19 -19.65
CA ASP A 68 -1.07 19.61 -19.53
C ASP A 68 -2.14 20.67 -19.15
N VAL A 69 -3.37 20.22 -18.95
CA VAL A 69 -4.47 21.06 -18.44
C VAL A 69 -5.04 20.41 -17.18
N PRO A 70 -4.77 20.95 -16.01
CA PRO A 70 -5.29 20.40 -14.77
C PRO A 70 -6.81 20.39 -14.73
N THR A 71 -7.39 19.25 -14.33
CA THR A 71 -8.84 19.10 -14.27
C THR A 71 -9.43 19.83 -13.06
N GLY A 72 -8.76 19.75 -11.91
CA GLY A 72 -9.27 20.28 -10.64
C GLY A 72 -10.28 19.35 -9.96
N PHE A 73 -10.40 19.48 -8.65
CA PHE A 73 -11.25 18.60 -7.83
C PHE A 73 -12.75 18.81 -8.06
N ARG A 74 -13.18 20.07 -8.24
CA ARG A 74 -14.59 20.45 -8.36
C ARG A 74 -15.12 20.49 -9.79
N SER A 75 -14.36 19.97 -10.74
CA SER A 75 -14.75 19.95 -12.14
C SER A 75 -15.96 19.04 -12.39
N ASP A 76 -16.85 19.46 -13.24
CA ASP A 76 -17.93 18.63 -13.76
C ASP A 76 -17.40 17.60 -14.80
N PRO A 77 -18.20 16.60 -15.20
CA PRO A 77 -17.77 15.58 -16.16
C PRO A 77 -17.40 16.13 -17.55
N SER A 78 -18.02 17.23 -18.00
CA SER A 78 -17.71 17.84 -19.31
C SER A 78 -16.36 18.54 -19.28
N ARG A 79 -16.06 19.25 -18.19
CA ARG A 79 -14.75 19.84 -17.95
C ARG A 79 -13.67 18.78 -17.85
N ALA A 80 -13.92 17.69 -17.11
CA ALA A 80 -12.97 16.58 -16.99
C ALA A 80 -12.67 15.96 -18.37
N ARG A 81 -13.68 15.74 -19.20
CA ARG A 81 -13.50 15.24 -20.56
C ARG A 81 -12.66 16.19 -21.40
N TRP A 82 -13.00 17.47 -21.39
CA TRP A 82 -12.28 18.49 -22.14
C TRP A 82 -10.81 18.59 -21.74
N THR A 83 -10.50 18.60 -20.43
CA THR A 83 -9.12 18.66 -19.94
C THR A 83 -8.29 17.45 -20.37
N VAL A 84 -8.90 16.26 -20.40
CA VAL A 84 -8.26 15.05 -20.91
C VAL A 84 -7.98 15.18 -22.42
N ASP A 85 -8.97 15.58 -23.22
CA ASP A 85 -8.82 15.73 -24.67
C ASP A 85 -7.73 16.76 -25.00
N GLU A 86 -7.73 17.90 -24.31
CA GLU A 86 -6.76 18.96 -24.53
C GLU A 86 -5.35 18.53 -24.06
N THR A 87 -5.23 17.82 -22.93
CA THR A 87 -3.94 17.30 -22.47
C THR A 87 -3.36 16.29 -23.45
N VAL A 88 -4.19 15.40 -24.00
CA VAL A 88 -3.78 14.44 -25.05
C VAL A 88 -3.31 15.17 -26.30
N ARG A 89 -4.05 16.16 -26.77
CA ARG A 89 -3.66 17.00 -27.94
C ARG A 89 -2.34 17.73 -27.68
N ARG A 90 -2.12 18.26 -26.50
CA ARG A 90 -0.86 18.92 -26.11
C ARG A 90 0.31 17.93 -26.04
N ALA A 91 0.05 16.69 -25.62
CA ALA A 91 1.06 15.63 -25.61
C ALA A 91 1.53 15.31 -27.06
N ASP A 92 0.63 15.22 -28.03
CA ASP A 92 0.98 15.02 -29.43
C ASP A 92 1.87 16.15 -29.95
N ARG A 93 1.45 17.39 -29.75
CA ARG A 93 2.24 18.58 -30.14
C ARG A 93 3.62 18.66 -29.46
N ALA A 94 3.70 18.26 -28.20
CA ALA A 94 4.97 18.21 -27.47
C ALA A 94 5.92 17.18 -28.09
N LEU A 95 5.42 15.97 -28.40
CA LEU A 95 6.21 14.90 -29.02
C LEU A 95 6.74 15.27 -30.42
N GLU A 96 5.99 16.05 -31.19
CA GLU A 96 6.41 16.50 -32.52
C GLU A 96 7.65 17.43 -32.50
N VAL A 97 7.86 18.15 -31.38
CA VAL A 97 8.93 19.15 -31.26
C VAL A 97 10.08 18.73 -30.34
N MET A 98 9.98 17.60 -29.67
CA MET A 98 11.07 17.05 -28.86
C MET A 98 12.23 16.63 -29.76
N THR A 99 13.42 17.17 -29.47
CA THR A 99 14.64 16.92 -30.26
C THR A 99 15.71 16.15 -29.48
N ARG A 100 15.63 16.19 -28.14
CA ARG A 100 16.62 15.60 -27.23
C ARG A 100 16.17 14.27 -26.66
N ASN A 101 16.97 13.22 -26.85
CA ASN A 101 16.72 11.86 -26.36
C ASN A 101 17.29 11.58 -24.97
N ASP A 102 18.08 12.49 -24.42
CA ASP A 102 18.69 12.40 -23.08
C ASP A 102 17.79 12.98 -21.98
N ILE A 103 16.68 13.63 -22.34
CA ILE A 103 15.68 14.12 -21.39
C ILE A 103 14.60 13.05 -21.18
N LEU A 104 14.30 12.75 -19.92
CA LEU A 104 13.19 11.87 -19.57
C LEU A 104 11.89 12.65 -19.52
N TRP A 105 11.03 12.46 -20.53
CA TRP A 105 9.76 13.18 -20.60
C TRP A 105 8.66 12.51 -19.79
N MET A 106 7.88 13.32 -19.07
CA MET A 106 6.78 12.91 -18.22
C MET A 106 5.44 13.27 -18.85
N GLY A 107 4.57 12.25 -18.99
CA GLY A 107 3.20 12.37 -19.49
C GLY A 107 2.17 12.44 -18.36
N PRO A 108 1.53 13.62 -18.14
CA PRO A 108 0.50 13.78 -17.12
C PRO A 108 -0.82 13.10 -17.49
N VAL A 109 -1.41 12.41 -16.52
CA VAL A 109 -2.75 11.80 -16.56
C VAL A 109 -3.72 12.76 -15.86
N GLN A 110 -4.75 13.19 -16.53
CA GLN A 110 -5.79 14.08 -16.03
C GLN A 110 -7.14 13.37 -15.92
N GLY A 111 -8.17 14.05 -15.39
CA GLY A 111 -9.52 13.51 -15.22
C GLY A 111 -10.13 13.81 -13.84
N GLY A 112 -9.31 14.32 -12.89
CA GLY A 112 -9.77 14.67 -11.54
C GLY A 112 -10.43 13.46 -10.85
N VAL A 113 -11.56 13.68 -10.20
CA VAL A 113 -12.30 12.61 -9.49
C VAL A 113 -13.15 11.72 -10.42
N HIS A 114 -13.16 12.00 -11.71
CA HIS A 114 -13.93 11.24 -12.70
C HIS A 114 -13.12 10.02 -13.18
N LEU A 115 -13.19 8.91 -12.45
CA LEU A 115 -12.33 7.73 -12.63
C LEU A 115 -12.31 7.17 -14.05
N LYS A 116 -13.44 7.24 -14.79
CA LYS A 116 -13.49 6.83 -16.21
C LYS A 116 -12.64 7.73 -17.11
N GLU A 117 -12.59 9.02 -16.81
CA GLU A 117 -11.76 9.98 -17.53
C GLU A 117 -10.29 9.81 -17.16
N VAL A 118 -9.97 9.54 -15.88
CA VAL A 118 -8.60 9.20 -15.43
C VAL A 118 -8.10 7.94 -16.17
N GLU A 119 -8.92 6.89 -16.23
CA GLU A 119 -8.57 5.65 -16.94
C GLU A 119 -8.41 5.90 -18.45
N ARG A 120 -9.29 6.71 -19.06
CA ARG A 120 -9.19 7.12 -20.47
C ARG A 120 -7.91 7.91 -20.74
N SER A 121 -7.63 8.91 -19.90
CA SER A 121 -6.40 9.71 -19.98
C SER A 121 -5.14 8.84 -19.88
N ALA A 122 -5.11 7.95 -18.89
CA ALA A 122 -4.00 7.01 -18.70
C ALA A 122 -3.82 6.08 -19.92
N ARG A 123 -4.90 5.59 -20.50
CA ARG A 123 -4.87 4.74 -21.71
C ARG A 123 -4.35 5.51 -22.92
N GLU A 124 -4.77 6.76 -23.10
CA GLU A 124 -4.27 7.60 -24.19
C GLU A 124 -2.78 7.96 -23.99
N MET A 125 -2.37 8.30 -22.77
CA MET A 125 -0.95 8.57 -22.47
C MET A 125 -0.07 7.33 -22.66
N ALA A 126 -0.58 6.13 -22.30
CA ALA A 126 0.15 4.88 -22.47
C ALA A 126 0.45 4.52 -23.95
N LYS A 127 -0.29 5.07 -24.91
CA LYS A 127 0.00 4.94 -26.35
C LYS A 127 1.20 5.80 -26.78
N ARG A 128 1.58 6.76 -25.98
CA ARG A 128 2.70 7.69 -26.18
C ARG A 128 3.82 7.25 -25.25
N ASP A 129 4.99 6.94 -25.79
CA ASP A 129 6.07 6.31 -25.05
C ASP A 129 6.84 7.30 -24.13
N PHE A 130 6.12 7.88 -23.18
CA PHE A 130 6.75 8.68 -22.13
C PHE A 130 7.62 7.82 -21.21
N ALA A 131 8.73 8.41 -20.75
CA ALA A 131 9.63 7.74 -19.80
C ALA A 131 8.98 7.58 -18.42
N ILE A 132 8.16 8.53 -18.01
CA ILE A 132 7.49 8.62 -16.72
C ILE A 132 6.03 9.02 -16.95
N TYR A 133 5.11 8.49 -16.17
CA TYR A 133 3.72 8.97 -16.13
C TYR A 133 3.44 9.67 -14.80
N ALA A 134 2.56 10.66 -14.79
CA ALA A 134 2.23 11.41 -13.58
C ALA A 134 0.72 11.55 -13.39
N LEU A 135 0.25 11.56 -12.14
CA LEU A 135 -1.14 11.87 -11.84
C LEU A 135 -1.29 13.35 -11.53
N GLY A 136 -2.10 14.03 -12.33
CA GLY A 136 -2.43 15.43 -12.17
C GLY A 136 -3.65 15.67 -11.27
N SER A 137 -3.73 16.88 -10.73
CA SER A 137 -4.85 17.37 -9.91
C SER A 137 -5.11 16.64 -8.57
N PRO A 138 -4.11 16.06 -7.87
CA PRO A 138 -4.35 15.38 -6.60
C PRO A 138 -4.29 16.33 -5.38
N THR A 139 -3.77 17.54 -5.52
CA THR A 139 -3.37 18.44 -4.40
C THR A 139 -4.55 18.79 -3.49
N GLU A 140 -5.68 19.24 -4.06
CA GLU A 140 -6.87 19.62 -3.28
C GLU A 140 -7.47 18.44 -2.50
N LEU A 141 -7.36 17.20 -3.02
CA LEU A 141 -7.77 15.99 -2.30
C LEU A 141 -6.89 15.73 -1.09
N MET A 142 -5.58 15.96 -1.22
CA MET A 142 -4.64 15.81 -0.10
C MET A 142 -4.87 16.88 0.96
N GLU A 143 -5.14 18.12 0.58
CA GLU A 143 -5.44 19.23 1.48
C GLU A 143 -6.76 19.03 2.23
N THR A 144 -7.77 18.45 1.57
CA THR A 144 -9.08 18.17 2.16
C THR A 144 -9.16 16.76 2.78
N GLN A 145 -8.05 16.04 2.85
CA GLN A 145 -7.92 14.70 3.44
C GLN A 145 -8.84 13.64 2.79
N ARG A 146 -9.24 13.82 1.51
CA ARG A 146 -10.00 12.86 0.74
C ARG A 146 -9.09 11.80 0.11
N TYR A 147 -8.34 11.13 0.99
CA TYR A 147 -7.37 10.11 0.60
C TYR A 147 -8.03 8.88 0.01
N ASP A 148 -9.28 8.59 0.37
CA ASP A 148 -10.11 7.56 -0.22
C ASP A 148 -10.28 7.75 -1.73
N VAL A 149 -10.64 8.97 -2.15
CA VAL A 149 -10.78 9.33 -3.57
C VAL A 149 -9.43 9.31 -4.29
N LEU A 150 -8.37 9.78 -3.63
CA LEU A 150 -7.02 9.75 -4.18
C LEU A 150 -6.57 8.31 -4.49
N VAL A 151 -6.86 7.35 -3.60
CA VAL A 151 -6.61 5.92 -3.85
C VAL A 151 -7.31 5.45 -5.12
N ASP A 152 -8.58 5.80 -5.32
CA ASP A 152 -9.34 5.42 -6.50
C ASP A 152 -8.73 5.99 -7.79
N MET A 153 -8.30 7.24 -7.78
CA MET A 153 -7.64 7.89 -8.92
C MET A 153 -6.33 7.18 -9.28
N ILE A 154 -5.48 6.89 -8.28
CA ILE A 154 -4.23 6.16 -8.50
C ILE A 154 -4.51 4.79 -9.11
N VAL A 155 -5.47 4.05 -8.56
CA VAL A 155 -5.85 2.73 -9.09
C VAL A 155 -6.38 2.82 -10.51
N ALA A 156 -7.23 3.80 -10.82
CA ALA A 156 -7.78 3.99 -12.16
C ALA A 156 -6.66 4.22 -13.19
N ALA A 157 -5.65 5.03 -12.85
CA ALA A 157 -4.50 5.26 -13.71
C ALA A 157 -3.62 4.00 -13.84
N LYS A 158 -3.23 3.38 -12.71
CA LYS A 158 -2.31 2.22 -12.65
C LYS A 158 -2.87 0.96 -13.31
N LYS A 159 -4.20 0.82 -13.42
CA LYS A 159 -4.82 -0.33 -14.12
C LYS A 159 -4.41 -0.43 -15.58
N VAL A 160 -4.15 0.68 -16.23
CA VAL A 160 -3.91 0.75 -17.68
C VAL A 160 -2.52 1.24 -18.06
N LEU A 161 -1.82 1.92 -17.17
CA LEU A 161 -0.44 2.35 -17.41
C LEU A 161 0.54 1.17 -17.43
N PRO A 162 1.63 1.25 -18.22
CA PRO A 162 2.68 0.23 -18.25
C PRO A 162 3.32 0.07 -16.86
N ARG A 163 3.37 -1.18 -16.37
CA ARG A 163 3.91 -1.49 -15.02
C ARG A 163 5.40 -1.19 -14.86
N GLY A 164 6.16 -1.26 -15.94
CA GLY A 164 7.61 -1.04 -15.93
C GLY A 164 8.03 0.44 -15.98
N LYS A 165 7.09 1.37 -16.08
CA LYS A 165 7.37 2.82 -16.10
C LYS A 165 7.13 3.44 -14.72
N PRO A 166 7.99 4.35 -14.26
CA PRO A 166 7.78 5.09 -13.01
C PRO A 166 6.47 5.89 -13.04
N PHE A 167 5.86 6.02 -11.87
CA PHE A 167 4.64 6.79 -11.69
C PHE A 167 4.85 7.90 -10.65
N HIS A 168 4.66 9.13 -11.08
CA HIS A 168 4.82 10.34 -10.27
C HIS A 168 3.47 10.82 -9.75
N LEU A 169 3.42 11.25 -8.49
CA LEU A 169 2.25 11.91 -7.92
C LEU A 169 2.58 13.37 -7.60
N PHE A 170 1.99 14.30 -8.35
CA PHE A 170 2.24 15.72 -8.17
C PHE A 170 1.77 16.24 -6.82
N GLY A 171 2.59 17.10 -6.21
CA GLY A 171 2.26 17.85 -5.00
C GLY A 171 2.19 17.02 -3.72
N ALA A 172 2.55 15.75 -3.73
CA ALA A 172 2.49 14.88 -2.56
C ALA A 172 3.69 15.09 -1.63
N GLY A 173 3.50 15.83 -0.53
CA GLY A 173 4.59 16.23 0.36
C GLY A 173 4.36 16.00 1.85
N HIS A 174 3.20 15.52 2.26
CA HIS A 174 2.98 15.22 3.68
C HIS A 174 3.50 13.82 4.02
N PRO A 175 4.42 13.67 4.99
CA PRO A 175 5.09 12.39 5.27
C PRO A 175 4.15 11.26 5.65
N VAL A 176 3.01 11.54 6.28
CA VAL A 176 2.01 10.52 6.67
C VAL A 176 1.44 9.74 5.49
N LEU A 177 1.47 10.32 4.27
CA LEU A 177 0.89 9.70 3.08
C LEU A 177 1.87 8.81 2.32
N PHE A 178 3.17 9.01 2.43
CA PHE A 178 4.16 8.30 1.63
C PHE A 178 4.03 6.76 1.67
N PRO A 179 3.83 6.12 2.84
CA PRO A 179 3.65 4.67 2.87
C PRO A 179 2.46 4.19 2.02
N PHE A 180 1.33 4.90 2.08
CA PHE A 180 0.10 4.57 1.35
C PHE A 180 0.28 4.76 -0.16
N LEU A 181 0.85 5.89 -0.57
CA LEU A 181 1.08 6.21 -1.97
C LEU A 181 2.05 5.23 -2.63
N VAL A 182 3.13 4.88 -1.92
CA VAL A 182 4.11 3.90 -2.39
C VAL A 182 3.49 2.51 -2.48
N ALA A 183 2.66 2.11 -1.53
CA ALA A 183 1.95 0.83 -1.60
C ALA A 183 1.02 0.76 -2.82
N MET A 184 0.46 1.89 -3.25
CA MET A 184 -0.36 1.99 -4.46
C MET A 184 0.47 2.06 -5.76
N GLY A 185 1.80 2.07 -5.67
CA GLY A 185 2.73 2.06 -6.79
C GLY A 185 3.11 3.45 -7.31
N CYS A 186 3.10 4.48 -6.46
CA CYS A 186 3.74 5.75 -6.74
C CYS A 186 5.24 5.66 -6.44
N ASP A 187 6.06 6.10 -7.38
CA ASP A 187 7.53 5.98 -7.31
C ASP A 187 8.21 7.32 -7.03
N LEU A 188 7.62 8.42 -7.50
CA LEU A 188 8.19 9.76 -7.44
C LEU A 188 7.18 10.75 -6.87
N PHE A 189 7.70 11.74 -6.14
CA PHE A 189 6.92 12.79 -5.48
C PHE A 189 7.64 14.13 -5.59
N ASP A 190 6.88 15.20 -5.71
CA ASP A 190 7.32 16.57 -5.52
C ASP A 190 6.42 17.31 -4.54
N SER A 191 6.92 18.27 -3.84
CA SER A 191 6.07 19.19 -3.06
C SER A 191 6.83 20.39 -2.53
N ALA A 192 6.15 21.52 -2.47
CA ALA A 192 6.54 22.69 -1.70
C ALA A 192 5.97 22.69 -0.26
N ALA A 193 5.23 21.63 0.12
CA ALA A 193 4.52 21.56 1.40
C ALA A 193 5.46 21.79 2.60
N TYR A 194 6.68 21.24 2.60
CA TYR A 194 7.63 21.44 3.68
C TYR A 194 7.88 22.92 4.01
N ALA A 195 7.96 23.77 2.99
CA ALA A 195 8.17 25.21 3.14
C ALA A 195 6.85 25.97 3.44
N LEU A 196 5.75 25.60 2.76
CA LEU A 196 4.43 26.20 2.99
C LEU A 196 3.94 25.95 4.41
N TYR A 197 4.06 24.72 4.91
CA TYR A 197 3.73 24.39 6.30
C TYR A 197 4.63 25.13 7.29
N ALA A 198 5.92 25.26 7.00
CA ALA A 198 6.83 26.02 7.86
C ALA A 198 6.44 27.51 7.97
N ARG A 199 6.09 28.15 6.85
CA ARG A 199 5.59 29.53 6.84
C ARG A 199 4.31 29.71 7.66
N ALA A 200 3.47 28.66 7.72
CA ALA A 200 2.27 28.63 8.54
C ALA A 200 2.52 28.18 9.99
N GLY A 201 3.78 28.09 10.44
CA GLY A 201 4.13 27.65 11.80
C GLY A 201 3.79 26.17 12.05
N ARG A 202 3.69 25.33 11.02
CA ARG A 202 3.30 23.93 11.12
C ARG A 202 4.51 23.02 11.10
N TYR A 203 4.66 22.25 12.16
CA TYR A 203 5.68 21.23 12.37
C TYR A 203 5.17 19.87 11.90
N LEU A 204 5.81 19.29 10.90
CA LEU A 204 5.44 17.97 10.34
C LEU A 204 6.00 16.85 11.19
N THR A 205 5.22 15.80 11.34
CA THR A 205 5.66 14.52 11.94
C THR A 205 5.26 13.34 11.04
N SER A 206 5.74 12.15 11.35
CA SER A 206 5.30 10.92 10.69
C SER A 206 3.86 10.52 11.05
N GLU A 207 3.21 11.24 11.94
CA GLU A 207 1.87 10.94 12.47
C GLU A 207 0.87 12.05 12.20
N GLY A 208 1.35 13.25 11.80
CA GLY A 208 0.47 14.38 11.52
C GLY A 208 1.21 15.71 11.51
N THR A 209 0.50 16.76 11.84
CA THR A 209 0.99 18.14 11.89
C THR A 209 0.69 18.74 13.26
N GLN A 210 1.65 19.46 13.83
CA GLN A 210 1.47 20.23 15.07
C GLN A 210 1.70 21.71 14.79
N LEU A 211 1.03 22.57 15.53
CA LEU A 211 1.36 24.01 15.53
C LEU A 211 2.57 24.23 16.43
N LEU A 212 3.56 24.95 15.91
CA LEU A 212 4.80 25.22 16.65
C LEU A 212 4.51 25.97 17.96
N GLY A 213 3.49 26.84 17.96
CA GLY A 213 3.08 27.60 19.15
C GLY A 213 2.46 26.77 20.29
N ASP A 214 2.00 25.56 19.97
CA ASP A 214 1.40 24.66 20.98
C ASP A 214 2.44 23.65 21.54
N MET A 215 3.66 23.66 21.01
CA MET A 215 4.71 22.71 21.40
C MET A 215 5.53 23.24 22.57
N VAL A 216 5.82 22.36 23.51
CA VAL A 216 6.70 22.64 24.68
C VAL A 216 8.15 22.25 24.37
N GLU A 217 8.34 21.14 23.66
CA GLU A 217 9.68 20.61 23.34
C GLU A 217 9.67 19.90 21.97
N PHE A 218 10.85 19.76 21.36
CA PHE A 218 11.01 18.97 20.16
C PHE A 218 11.37 17.52 20.50
N VAL A 219 10.59 16.56 20.01
CA VAL A 219 10.90 15.12 20.10
C VAL A 219 11.80 14.62 18.96
N CYS A 220 12.02 15.42 17.92
CA CYS A 220 12.77 15.03 16.72
C CYS A 220 14.29 15.27 16.93
N PRO A 221 15.15 14.26 16.65
CA PRO A 221 16.60 14.43 16.76
C PRO A 221 17.25 15.00 15.51
N CYS A 222 16.50 15.70 14.63
CA CYS A 222 17.09 16.29 13.43
C CYS A 222 17.97 17.52 13.77
N PRO A 223 18.92 17.89 12.88
CA PRO A 223 19.80 19.04 13.14
C PRO A 223 19.08 20.37 13.34
N ALA A 224 17.84 20.50 12.86
CA ALA A 224 17.04 21.71 13.05
C ALA A 224 16.38 21.78 14.44
N CYS A 225 16.22 20.64 15.12
CA CYS A 225 15.56 20.58 16.45
C CYS A 225 16.54 20.45 17.61
N VAL A 226 17.66 19.76 17.39
CA VAL A 226 18.65 19.54 18.45
C VAL A 226 19.26 20.85 18.92
N GLY A 227 19.32 21.04 20.25
CA GLY A 227 19.93 22.22 20.87
C GLY A 227 19.11 23.52 20.76
N THR A 228 17.78 23.41 20.50
CA THR A 228 16.87 24.55 20.45
C THR A 228 15.48 24.16 20.96
N SER A 229 14.65 25.13 21.23
CA SER A 229 13.26 24.96 21.65
C SER A 229 12.25 25.50 20.60
N PRO A 230 10.97 25.10 20.67
CA PRO A 230 9.91 25.66 19.85
C PRO A 230 9.81 27.18 19.95
N GLU A 231 9.94 27.72 21.18
CA GLU A 231 9.90 29.14 21.43
C GLU A 231 11.06 29.90 20.78
N GLU A 232 12.29 29.38 20.83
CA GLU A 232 13.44 29.96 20.15
C GLU A 232 13.28 29.95 18.62
N VAL A 233 12.74 28.86 18.07
CA VAL A 233 12.47 28.81 16.62
C VAL A 233 11.40 29.78 16.21
N MET A 234 10.33 29.98 17.00
CA MET A 234 9.32 30.99 16.73
C MET A 234 9.89 32.42 16.75
N ARG A 235 10.72 32.74 17.74
CA ARG A 235 11.36 34.07 17.84
C ARG A 235 12.30 34.35 16.67
N SER A 236 12.93 33.31 16.09
CA SER A 236 13.85 33.43 14.97
C SER A 236 13.17 33.44 13.60
N GLN A 237 11.89 33.07 13.53
CA GLN A 237 11.14 32.91 12.29
C GLN A 237 11.00 34.20 11.48
N ASP A 238 10.88 35.34 12.16
CA ASP A 238 10.73 36.68 11.54
C ASP A 238 11.93 37.10 10.70
N LYS A 239 13.14 36.58 10.98
CA LYS A 239 14.39 36.96 10.29
C LYS A 239 14.82 36.00 9.20
N THR A 240 14.40 34.72 9.26
CA THR A 240 14.87 33.63 8.39
C THR A 240 13.75 32.97 7.57
N GLY A 241 12.55 33.53 7.61
CA GLY A 241 11.42 33.04 6.80
C GLY A 241 11.02 31.60 7.07
N GLY A 242 11.14 31.14 8.32
CA GLY A 242 10.81 29.75 8.66
C GLY A 242 11.81 28.71 8.16
N THR A 243 13.03 29.10 7.80
CA THR A 243 14.05 28.20 7.23
C THR A 243 14.33 27.00 8.12
N ARG A 244 14.47 27.20 9.42
CA ARG A 244 14.75 26.11 10.36
C ARG A 244 13.60 25.10 10.45
N LEU A 245 12.37 25.58 10.52
CA LEU A 245 11.19 24.73 10.52
C LEU A 245 11.01 24.03 9.16
N ALA A 246 11.31 24.71 8.05
CA ALA A 246 11.31 24.09 6.72
C ALA A 246 12.38 23.00 6.59
N GLN A 247 13.57 23.18 7.16
CA GLN A 247 14.61 22.16 7.22
C GLN A 247 14.15 20.95 8.03
N HIS A 248 13.52 21.16 9.20
CA HIS A 248 12.91 20.06 9.96
C HIS A 248 11.86 19.32 9.13
N ASN A 249 10.90 20.03 8.54
CA ASN A 249 9.82 19.44 7.75
C ASN A 249 10.38 18.61 6.58
N LEU A 250 11.39 19.12 5.89
CA LEU A 250 12.07 18.39 4.81
C LEU A 250 12.81 17.16 5.33
N TRP A 251 13.46 17.26 6.49
CA TRP A 251 14.13 16.14 7.14
C TRP A 251 13.15 15.01 7.47
N VAL A 252 11.98 15.33 8.00
CA VAL A 252 10.93 14.34 8.32
C VAL A 252 10.44 13.65 7.03
N CYS A 253 10.21 14.40 5.95
CA CYS A 253 9.84 13.82 4.66
C CYS A 253 10.88 12.80 4.18
N PHE A 254 12.17 13.17 4.16
CA PHE A 254 13.23 12.23 3.76
C PHE A 254 13.40 11.06 4.72
N SER A 255 13.19 11.29 6.02
CA SER A 255 13.23 10.21 7.02
C SER A 255 12.14 9.18 6.78
N GLU A 256 10.91 9.63 6.50
CA GLU A 256 9.79 8.72 6.22
C GLU A 256 9.99 7.98 4.88
N LEU A 257 10.49 8.64 3.84
CA LEU A 257 10.85 7.95 2.58
C LEU A 257 11.93 6.88 2.78
N ARG A 258 12.93 7.13 3.64
CA ARG A 258 13.93 6.12 4.01
C ARG A 258 13.27 4.95 4.75
N ARG A 259 12.35 5.23 5.67
CA ARG A 259 11.58 4.20 6.40
C ARG A 259 10.75 3.35 5.46
N VAL A 260 10.06 3.96 4.50
CA VAL A 260 9.30 3.24 3.46
C VAL A 260 10.22 2.33 2.64
N ARG A 261 11.38 2.81 2.19
CA ARG A 261 12.35 1.97 1.46
C ARG A 261 12.85 0.79 2.28
N GLU A 262 13.14 0.99 3.57
CA GLU A 262 13.49 -0.11 4.47
C GLU A 262 12.33 -1.09 4.67
N ALA A 263 11.10 -0.60 4.79
CA ALA A 263 9.92 -1.45 4.92
C ALA A 263 9.71 -2.31 3.66
N ILE A 264 9.93 -1.76 2.46
CA ILE A 264 9.91 -2.51 1.20
C ILE A 264 11.00 -3.59 1.20
N ARG A 265 12.26 -3.22 1.52
CA ARG A 265 13.40 -4.15 1.54
C ARG A 265 13.18 -5.31 2.51
N LYS A 266 12.60 -5.04 3.66
CA LYS A 266 12.26 -6.04 4.68
C LYS A 266 10.94 -6.78 4.42
N GLY A 267 10.22 -6.44 3.34
CA GLY A 267 8.91 -7.02 3.06
C GLY A 267 7.80 -6.63 4.05
N ARG A 268 7.96 -5.53 4.79
CA ARG A 268 7.07 -5.07 5.88
C ARG A 268 6.32 -3.78 5.57
N LEU A 269 6.10 -3.50 4.29
CA LEU A 269 5.36 -2.29 3.90
C LEU A 269 3.92 -2.33 4.42
N TRP A 270 3.27 -3.51 4.44
CA TRP A 270 1.91 -3.64 4.95
C TRP A 270 1.82 -3.31 6.44
N GLU A 271 2.75 -3.80 7.25
CA GLU A 271 2.84 -3.48 8.68
C GLU A 271 3.03 -1.97 8.92
N LEU A 272 3.81 -1.30 8.06
CA LEU A 272 3.95 0.15 8.13
C LEU A 272 2.63 0.86 7.80
N LEU A 273 1.85 0.38 6.81
CA LEU A 273 0.51 0.91 6.52
C LEU A 273 -0.43 0.76 7.72
N GLU A 274 -0.48 -0.42 8.33
CA GLU A 274 -1.30 -0.68 9.51
C GLU A 274 -0.94 0.27 10.66
N LEU A 275 0.34 0.46 10.93
CA LEU A 275 0.83 1.38 11.95
C LEU A 275 0.39 2.82 11.65
N ARG A 276 0.62 3.30 10.44
CA ARG A 276 0.28 4.68 10.03
C ARG A 276 -1.23 4.91 9.94
N SER A 277 -2.01 3.89 9.62
CA SER A 277 -3.47 4.00 9.53
C SER A 277 -4.14 4.39 10.86
N ASN A 278 -3.49 4.14 11.98
CA ASN A 278 -4.02 4.46 13.31
C ASN A 278 -3.65 5.87 13.80
N ALA A 279 -2.88 6.63 13.02
CA ALA A 279 -2.48 7.99 13.41
C ALA A 279 -3.61 9.03 13.18
N HIS A 280 -4.52 8.80 12.21
CA HIS A 280 -5.61 9.73 11.90
C HIS A 280 -6.80 9.03 11.25
N PRO A 281 -8.06 9.43 11.52
CA PRO A 281 -9.25 8.82 10.90
C PRO A 281 -9.20 8.78 9.37
N ALA A 282 -8.80 9.85 8.70
CA ALA A 282 -8.68 9.88 7.25
C ALA A 282 -7.62 8.91 6.70
N LEU A 283 -6.55 8.62 7.46
CA LEU A 283 -5.57 7.59 7.11
C LEU A 283 -6.15 6.18 7.29
N LYS A 284 -7.04 6.00 8.28
CA LYS A 284 -7.78 4.75 8.46
C LYS A 284 -8.72 4.49 7.29
N GLU A 285 -9.44 5.51 6.84
CA GLU A 285 -10.28 5.43 5.64
C GLU A 285 -9.46 5.15 4.37
N CYS A 286 -8.31 5.80 4.22
CA CYS A 286 -7.35 5.52 3.16
C CYS A 286 -6.93 4.04 3.15
N PHE A 287 -6.52 3.51 4.29
CA PHE A 287 -6.12 2.12 4.44
C PHE A 287 -7.27 1.15 4.13
N ASN A 288 -8.47 1.43 4.63
CA ASN A 288 -9.65 0.63 4.32
C ASN A 288 -9.97 0.66 2.83
N ARG A 289 -9.76 1.81 2.16
CA ARG A 289 -9.95 1.91 0.70
C ARG A 289 -8.90 1.12 -0.07
N ILE A 290 -7.62 1.18 0.33
CA ILE A 290 -6.54 0.36 -0.24
C ILE A 290 -6.85 -1.13 -0.10
N SER A 291 -7.38 -1.53 1.05
CA SER A 291 -7.76 -2.91 1.34
C SER A 291 -8.79 -3.48 0.36
N GLN A 292 -9.65 -2.64 -0.23
CA GLN A 292 -10.60 -3.06 -1.27
C GLN A 292 -9.91 -3.39 -2.61
N TYR A 293 -8.67 -2.97 -2.79
CA TYR A 293 -7.84 -3.24 -3.96
C TYR A 293 -6.75 -4.29 -3.71
N ALA A 294 -6.91 -5.09 -2.66
CA ALA A 294 -5.93 -6.08 -2.21
C ALA A 294 -5.50 -7.06 -3.33
N GLU A 295 -6.42 -7.48 -4.21
CA GLU A 295 -6.10 -8.33 -5.37
C GLU A 295 -5.19 -7.63 -6.40
N ILE A 296 -5.29 -6.31 -6.54
CA ILE A 296 -4.42 -5.53 -7.42
C ILE A 296 -3.03 -5.45 -6.82
N LEU A 297 -2.94 -5.20 -5.51
CA LEU A 297 -1.69 -5.15 -4.76
C LEU A 297 -0.98 -6.51 -4.75
N GLU A 298 -1.76 -7.59 -4.65
CA GLU A 298 -1.24 -8.96 -4.67
C GLU A 298 -0.40 -9.22 -5.92
N ARG A 299 -0.87 -8.80 -7.08
CA ARG A 299 -0.17 -8.99 -8.37
C ARG A 299 1.20 -8.31 -8.44
N SER A 300 1.42 -7.28 -7.62
CA SER A 300 2.68 -6.52 -7.54
C SER A 300 3.54 -6.89 -6.33
N THR A 301 3.03 -7.76 -5.45
CA THR A 301 3.73 -8.18 -4.23
C THR A 301 4.56 -9.44 -4.49
N PRO A 302 5.85 -9.47 -4.10
CA PRO A 302 6.68 -10.65 -4.22
C PRO A 302 6.05 -11.89 -3.57
N ALA A 303 6.25 -13.06 -4.18
CA ALA A 303 5.71 -14.32 -3.66
C ALA A 303 6.36 -14.71 -2.33
N VAL A 304 7.63 -14.39 -2.15
CA VAL A 304 8.43 -14.67 -0.96
C VAL A 304 9.07 -13.37 -0.49
N LYS A 305 9.24 -13.23 0.82
CA LYS A 305 9.86 -12.06 1.46
C LYS A 305 11.07 -12.50 2.31
N PRO A 306 12.06 -11.61 2.56
CA PRO A 306 13.27 -11.95 3.30
C PRO A 306 13.02 -12.17 4.80
N HIS A 307 11.90 -11.70 5.32
CA HIS A 307 11.54 -11.82 6.73
C HIS A 307 10.11 -12.31 6.90
N GLY A 308 9.81 -12.88 8.06
CA GLY A 308 8.46 -13.24 8.47
C GLY A 308 7.54 -12.02 8.51
N ILE A 309 6.25 -12.29 8.48
CA ILE A 309 5.20 -11.27 8.49
C ILE A 309 4.49 -11.23 9.84
N PHE A 310 3.96 -10.06 10.20
CA PHE A 310 3.12 -9.91 11.38
C PHE A 310 1.65 -9.92 10.97
N TYR A 311 0.87 -10.70 11.69
CA TYR A 311 -0.58 -10.65 11.64
C TYR A 311 -1.10 -9.97 12.91
N LEU A 312 -1.55 -8.72 12.78
CA LEU A 312 -1.91 -7.86 13.91
C LEU A 312 -3.41 -7.87 14.25
N GLY A 313 -4.21 -8.56 13.46
CA GLY A 313 -5.66 -8.62 13.63
C GLY A 313 -6.41 -8.57 12.30
N SER A 314 -7.70 -8.22 12.32
CA SER A 314 -8.55 -8.17 11.12
C SER A 314 -8.04 -7.21 10.04
N SER A 315 -7.30 -6.15 10.40
CA SER A 315 -6.65 -5.25 9.45
C SER A 315 -5.65 -5.96 8.53
N SER A 316 -5.03 -7.03 9.02
CA SER A 316 -4.09 -7.86 8.25
C SER A 316 -4.78 -8.84 7.28
N ASP A 317 -6.12 -8.91 7.26
CA ASP A 317 -6.84 -9.87 6.40
C ASP A 317 -6.72 -9.57 4.91
N ASN A 318 -6.60 -8.30 4.57
CA ASN A 318 -6.48 -7.84 3.19
C ASN A 318 -5.02 -7.67 2.73
N ARG A 319 -4.06 -8.16 3.53
CA ARG A 319 -2.67 -8.14 3.09
C ARG A 319 -2.46 -9.05 1.87
N PRO A 320 -1.61 -8.63 0.92
CA PRO A 320 -1.43 -9.36 -0.34
C PRO A 320 -1.07 -10.83 -0.18
N GLU A 321 -0.26 -11.19 0.82
CA GLU A 321 0.15 -12.57 1.07
C GLU A 321 -1.05 -13.44 1.49
N LYS A 322 -1.96 -12.88 2.28
CA LYS A 322 -3.17 -13.60 2.70
C LYS A 322 -4.17 -13.74 1.56
N VAL A 323 -4.34 -12.70 0.75
CA VAL A 323 -5.16 -12.77 -0.47
C VAL A 323 -4.67 -13.90 -1.38
N ARG A 324 -3.35 -13.96 -1.61
CA ARG A 324 -2.70 -15.03 -2.39
C ARG A 324 -2.93 -16.42 -1.79
N PHE A 325 -2.75 -16.57 -0.48
CA PHE A 325 -2.98 -17.84 0.20
C PHE A 325 -4.43 -18.30 0.04
N VAL A 326 -5.39 -17.42 0.35
CA VAL A 326 -6.83 -17.76 0.26
C VAL A 326 -7.24 -18.11 -1.16
N SER A 327 -6.71 -17.42 -2.18
CA SER A 327 -7.01 -17.71 -3.58
C SER A 327 -6.50 -19.07 -4.06
N LYS A 328 -5.37 -19.54 -3.50
CA LYS A 328 -4.74 -20.84 -3.86
C LYS A 328 -5.24 -22.00 -3.01
N LEU A 329 -5.80 -21.73 -1.84
CA LEU A 329 -6.25 -22.75 -0.89
C LEU A 329 -7.19 -23.82 -1.50
N PRO A 330 -8.18 -23.48 -2.36
CA PRO A 330 -9.06 -24.51 -2.93
C PRO A 330 -8.37 -25.59 -3.75
N GLY A 331 -7.25 -25.29 -4.38
CA GLY A 331 -6.50 -26.24 -5.22
C GLY A 331 -5.34 -26.96 -4.52
N SER A 332 -5.16 -26.72 -3.21
CA SER A 332 -4.00 -27.21 -2.46
C SER A 332 -4.17 -28.61 -1.84
N VAL A 333 -5.36 -29.18 -1.86
CA VAL A 333 -5.67 -30.48 -1.25
C VAL A 333 -6.48 -31.34 -2.22
N GLU A 334 -6.15 -32.64 -2.29
CA GLU A 334 -6.94 -33.61 -3.06
C GLU A 334 -8.34 -33.84 -2.46
N GLU A 335 -9.38 -33.66 -3.25
CA GLU A 335 -10.80 -33.68 -2.83
C GLU A 335 -11.33 -35.04 -2.35
N ARG A 336 -10.54 -36.12 -2.33
CA ARG A 336 -11.04 -37.49 -2.18
C ARG A 336 -10.63 -38.24 -0.92
N ARG A 337 -10.10 -37.55 0.10
CA ARG A 337 -9.72 -38.24 1.34
C ARG A 337 -10.95 -38.51 2.23
N LYS A 338 -11.02 -39.73 2.78
CA LYS A 338 -12.20 -40.19 3.51
C LYS A 338 -12.42 -39.51 4.84
N LEU A 339 -11.34 -39.08 5.51
CA LEU A 339 -11.37 -38.46 6.83
C LEU A 339 -10.51 -37.20 6.86
N VAL A 340 -11.02 -36.15 7.50
CA VAL A 340 -10.20 -34.97 7.81
C VAL A 340 -9.99 -34.89 9.32
N LEU A 341 -8.71 -34.86 9.72
CA LEU A 341 -8.29 -34.59 11.08
C LEU A 341 -8.03 -33.08 11.22
N VAL A 342 -8.76 -32.42 12.11
CA VAL A 342 -8.72 -30.97 12.29
C VAL A 342 -8.05 -30.65 13.65
N LEU A 343 -6.87 -30.01 13.58
CA LEU A 343 -6.02 -29.74 14.74
C LEU A 343 -5.89 -28.21 14.98
N PRO A 344 -5.65 -27.76 16.23
CA PRO A 344 -5.33 -26.37 16.49
C PRO A 344 -3.98 -25.95 15.90
N GLY A 345 -3.96 -24.81 15.18
CA GLY A 345 -2.74 -24.20 14.66
C GLY A 345 -2.41 -22.91 15.42
N ARG A 346 -1.72 -22.99 16.58
CA ARG A 346 -1.54 -21.85 17.50
C ARG A 346 -0.08 -21.46 17.77
N TRP A 347 0.64 -22.23 18.55
CA TRP A 347 1.83 -21.78 19.23
C TRP A 347 3.12 -21.93 18.45
N ARG A 348 3.27 -23.02 17.72
CA ARG A 348 4.48 -23.33 16.96
C ARG A 348 4.21 -23.33 15.47
N ARG A 349 5.19 -22.95 14.70
CA ARG A 349 5.18 -23.04 13.23
C ARG A 349 6.48 -23.69 12.77
N PRO A 350 6.41 -24.61 11.84
CA PRO A 350 5.19 -25.21 11.25
C PRO A 350 4.27 -25.82 12.31
N PHE A 351 2.94 -25.87 12.08
CA PHE A 351 1.98 -26.32 13.09
C PHE A 351 2.12 -27.80 13.42
N HIS A 352 2.54 -28.63 12.46
CA HIS A 352 2.74 -30.06 12.65
C HIS A 352 3.91 -30.39 13.61
N GLU A 353 4.86 -29.45 13.81
CA GLU A 353 5.94 -29.56 14.79
C GLU A 353 5.52 -29.14 16.22
N ASP A 354 4.26 -28.77 16.45
CA ASP A 354 3.79 -28.48 17.82
C ASP A 354 3.90 -29.76 18.68
N PRO A 355 4.68 -29.75 19.78
CA PRO A 355 4.92 -30.96 20.59
C PRO A 355 3.65 -31.66 21.07
N ARG A 356 2.52 -30.94 21.13
CA ARG A 356 1.22 -31.51 21.52
C ARG A 356 0.58 -32.37 20.43
N TYR A 357 0.93 -32.14 19.16
CA TYR A 357 0.30 -32.77 18.00
C TYR A 357 1.30 -33.44 17.05
N GLU A 358 2.60 -33.27 17.27
CA GLU A 358 3.67 -33.78 16.41
C GLU A 358 3.54 -35.30 16.16
N SER A 359 3.35 -36.07 17.23
CA SER A 359 3.17 -37.51 17.12
C SER A 359 1.89 -37.91 16.37
N VAL A 360 0.82 -37.12 16.52
CA VAL A 360 -0.44 -37.31 15.81
C VAL A 360 -0.28 -36.96 14.33
N ALA A 361 0.39 -35.85 14.02
CA ALA A 361 0.67 -35.44 12.65
C ALA A 361 1.52 -36.51 11.94
N LYS A 362 2.63 -36.94 12.55
CA LYS A 362 3.50 -38.00 12.01
C LYS A 362 2.79 -39.36 11.76
N ALA A 363 1.81 -39.71 12.60
CA ALA A 363 1.06 -40.94 12.45
C ALA A 363 0.17 -40.96 11.20
N PHE A 364 -0.22 -39.78 10.66
CA PHE A 364 -1.19 -39.65 9.57
C PHE A 364 -0.72 -38.81 8.39
N ASP A 365 0.49 -38.26 8.40
CA ASP A 365 1.01 -37.40 7.35
C ASP A 365 0.90 -37.98 5.95
N ASP A 366 1.41 -39.23 5.77
CA ASP A 366 1.36 -39.95 4.51
C ASP A 366 0.15 -40.90 4.40
N HIS A 367 -0.84 -40.80 5.30
CA HIS A 367 -1.93 -41.78 5.30
C HIS A 367 -2.91 -41.53 4.16
N PRO A 368 -3.12 -42.51 3.22
CA PRO A 368 -3.85 -42.30 1.97
C PRO A 368 -5.34 -41.93 2.13
N LYS A 369 -5.90 -42.12 3.30
CA LYS A 369 -7.33 -41.88 3.60
C LYS A 369 -7.55 -40.72 4.57
N VAL A 370 -6.49 -40.08 5.08
CA VAL A 370 -6.57 -38.99 6.08
C VAL A 370 -5.95 -37.73 5.49
N SER A 371 -6.64 -36.60 5.64
CA SER A 371 -6.05 -35.28 5.46
C SER A 371 -5.93 -34.61 6.82
N ILE A 372 -4.86 -33.89 7.05
CA ILE A 372 -4.67 -33.07 8.24
C ILE A 372 -4.89 -31.61 7.86
N CYS A 373 -5.71 -30.91 8.65
CA CYS A 373 -5.95 -29.49 8.49
C CYS A 373 -5.85 -28.81 9.85
N PHE A 374 -5.02 -27.77 9.93
CA PHE A 374 -4.95 -26.93 11.11
C PHE A 374 -5.97 -25.78 11.01
N TYR A 375 -6.56 -25.38 12.13
CA TYR A 375 -7.35 -24.16 12.21
C TYR A 375 -6.57 -23.06 12.91
N SER A 376 -6.22 -22.02 12.18
CA SER A 376 -5.42 -20.87 12.66
C SER A 376 -6.26 -19.60 12.69
N LEU A 377 -6.15 -18.81 13.75
CA LEU A 377 -6.86 -17.54 13.84
C LEU A 377 -6.39 -16.55 12.78
N ALA A 378 -5.09 -16.53 12.50
CA ALA A 378 -4.51 -15.68 11.45
C ALA A 378 -4.90 -16.13 10.04
N TRP A 379 -4.90 -17.45 9.76
CA TRP A 379 -5.01 -17.99 8.40
C TRP A 379 -6.34 -18.64 8.08
N GLY A 380 -7.13 -19.03 9.09
CA GLY A 380 -8.29 -19.90 8.91
C GLY A 380 -7.86 -21.36 8.76
N PRO A 381 -8.38 -22.12 7.78
CA PRO A 381 -7.94 -23.49 7.51
C PRO A 381 -6.55 -23.50 6.87
N VAL A 382 -5.67 -24.36 7.36
CA VAL A 382 -4.31 -24.57 6.85
C VAL A 382 -4.11 -26.07 6.66
N PRO A 383 -4.15 -26.58 5.44
CA PRO A 383 -3.76 -27.96 5.13
C PRO A 383 -2.29 -28.22 5.49
N ILE A 384 -1.95 -29.44 5.91
CA ILE A 384 -0.58 -29.79 6.27
C ILE A 384 0.39 -29.58 5.10
N GLU A 385 -0.06 -29.77 3.87
CA GLU A 385 0.70 -29.57 2.65
C GLU A 385 1.16 -28.11 2.45
N LEU A 386 0.55 -27.15 3.14
CA LEU A 386 0.90 -25.72 3.09
C LEU A 386 1.57 -25.21 4.38
N ASP A 387 1.63 -26.03 5.41
CA ASP A 387 2.04 -25.62 6.75
C ASP A 387 3.50 -25.14 6.83
N GLU A 388 4.40 -25.73 6.04
CA GLU A 388 5.80 -25.31 5.94
C GLU A 388 6.05 -24.17 4.96
N THR A 389 5.04 -23.79 4.18
CA THR A 389 5.22 -22.80 3.11
C THR A 389 5.15 -21.37 3.63
N PHE A 390 5.85 -20.43 2.94
CA PHE A 390 5.61 -19.01 3.13
C PHE A 390 4.19 -18.66 2.62
N PRO A 391 3.43 -17.88 3.35
CA PRO A 391 3.76 -17.12 4.57
C PRO A 391 3.44 -17.84 5.89
N ILE A 392 2.88 -19.05 5.87
CA ILE A 392 2.33 -19.73 7.05
C ILE A 392 3.41 -19.96 8.11
N ALA A 393 4.49 -20.66 7.71
CA ALA A 393 5.59 -21.03 8.60
C ALA A 393 6.34 -19.82 9.20
N GLN A 394 6.22 -18.66 8.58
CA GLN A 394 6.98 -17.46 8.92
C GLN A 394 6.08 -16.29 9.37
N THR A 395 4.91 -16.59 9.92
CA THR A 395 4.00 -15.58 10.46
C THR A 395 4.11 -15.53 11.99
N GLU A 396 4.29 -14.34 12.52
CA GLU A 396 4.02 -14.05 13.93
C GLU A 396 2.60 -13.47 14.05
N SER A 397 1.80 -13.99 14.95
CA SER A 397 0.42 -13.54 15.15
C SER A 397 0.08 -13.46 16.64
N SER A 398 -0.77 -12.50 17.00
CA SER A 398 -1.47 -12.55 18.27
C SER A 398 -2.54 -13.63 18.20
N ASP A 399 -2.60 -14.47 19.24
CA ASP A 399 -3.64 -15.48 19.38
C ASP A 399 -4.91 -14.94 20.06
N ALA A 400 -4.90 -13.66 20.44
CA ALA A 400 -6.05 -12.98 21.00
C ALA A 400 -6.96 -12.51 19.86
N GLY A 401 -8.02 -13.27 19.58
CA GLY A 401 -9.06 -12.86 18.64
C GLY A 401 -10.28 -12.32 19.37
N ASP A 402 -10.89 -11.26 18.83
CA ASP A 402 -12.21 -10.88 19.28
C ASP A 402 -13.28 -11.91 18.83
N PRO A 403 -14.44 -11.96 19.50
CA PRO A 403 -15.47 -12.95 19.19
C PRO A 403 -15.98 -12.92 17.74
N VAL A 404 -15.96 -11.75 17.07
CA VAL A 404 -16.39 -11.59 15.68
C VAL A 404 -15.39 -12.29 14.77
N LEU A 405 -14.09 -11.99 14.92
CA LEU A 405 -13.02 -12.61 14.16
C LEU A 405 -13.00 -14.14 14.35
N ILE A 406 -13.16 -14.60 15.60
CA ILE A 406 -13.25 -16.03 15.92
C ILE A 406 -14.39 -16.70 15.16
N GLY A 407 -15.58 -16.09 15.16
CA GLY A 407 -16.76 -16.60 14.46
C GLY A 407 -16.57 -16.67 12.94
N GLU A 408 -16.01 -15.61 12.34
CA GLU A 408 -15.73 -15.56 10.91
C GLU A 408 -14.71 -16.63 10.50
N ARG A 409 -13.65 -16.85 11.29
CA ARG A 409 -12.66 -17.87 11.03
C ARG A 409 -13.20 -19.28 11.15
N ALA A 410 -14.02 -19.54 12.16
CA ALA A 410 -14.69 -20.83 12.32
C ALA A 410 -15.56 -21.17 11.12
N LYS A 411 -16.29 -20.18 10.59
CA LYS A 411 -17.08 -20.33 9.37
C LYS A 411 -16.22 -20.66 8.16
N LYS A 412 -15.10 -19.96 7.95
CA LYS A 412 -14.15 -20.26 6.85
C LYS A 412 -13.57 -21.66 6.93
N VAL A 413 -13.27 -22.16 8.14
CA VAL A 413 -12.83 -23.54 8.34
C VAL A 413 -13.95 -24.52 7.91
N SER A 414 -15.19 -24.26 8.30
CA SER A 414 -16.33 -25.08 7.92
C SER A 414 -16.56 -25.09 6.39
N GLU A 415 -16.52 -23.94 5.75
CA GLU A 415 -16.67 -23.78 4.30
C GLU A 415 -15.57 -24.52 3.52
N PHE A 416 -14.33 -24.47 3.99
CA PHE A 416 -13.22 -25.19 3.39
C PHE A 416 -13.41 -26.71 3.49
N LEU A 417 -13.75 -27.22 4.69
CA LEU A 417 -13.98 -28.64 4.88
C LEU A 417 -15.19 -29.18 4.10
N GLN A 418 -16.22 -28.35 3.89
CA GLN A 418 -17.35 -28.73 3.03
C GLN A 418 -16.90 -29.03 1.59
N ARG A 419 -15.98 -28.22 1.04
CA ARG A 419 -15.45 -28.43 -0.31
C ARG A 419 -14.66 -29.72 -0.45
N LEU A 420 -14.03 -30.20 0.62
CA LEU A 420 -13.30 -31.46 0.61
C LEU A 420 -14.21 -32.71 0.64
N HIS A 421 -15.51 -32.53 0.87
CA HIS A 421 -16.52 -33.58 0.94
C HIS A 421 -16.10 -34.82 1.78
N PRO A 422 -15.56 -34.68 3.00
CA PRO A 422 -15.10 -35.81 3.79
C PRO A 422 -16.28 -36.68 4.24
N LYS A 423 -16.05 -38.00 4.33
CA LYS A 423 -17.02 -38.92 4.95
C LYS A 423 -17.10 -38.67 6.46
N SER A 424 -16.00 -38.32 7.09
CA SER A 424 -15.92 -38.04 8.53
C SER A 424 -14.92 -36.92 8.84
N VAL A 425 -15.18 -36.23 9.95
CA VAL A 425 -14.28 -35.21 10.52
C VAL A 425 -13.96 -35.62 11.97
N VAL A 426 -12.68 -35.58 12.34
CA VAL A 426 -12.23 -35.66 13.72
C VAL A 426 -11.64 -34.29 14.09
N LEU A 427 -12.24 -33.61 15.05
CA LEU A 427 -11.83 -32.28 15.49
C LEU A 427 -11.24 -32.35 16.90
N VAL A 428 -10.04 -31.82 17.07
CA VAL A 428 -9.48 -31.50 18.38
C VAL A 428 -9.82 -30.04 18.70
N SER A 429 -10.70 -29.84 19.67
CA SER A 429 -11.22 -28.52 20.05
C SER A 429 -10.43 -27.93 21.21
N ASP A 430 -9.76 -26.78 21.00
CA ASP A 430 -8.95 -26.09 21.99
C ASP A 430 -9.34 -24.61 22.13
N GLY A 431 -9.66 -24.19 23.35
CA GLY A 431 -10.02 -22.81 23.69
C GLY A 431 -11.29 -22.29 23.01
N ASP A 432 -11.47 -20.97 23.02
CA ASP A 432 -12.67 -20.31 22.47
C ASP A 432 -12.80 -20.52 20.97
N TYR A 433 -11.69 -20.42 20.24
CA TYR A 433 -11.71 -20.64 18.82
C TYR A 433 -12.07 -22.09 18.46
N GLY A 434 -11.50 -23.07 19.18
CA GLY A 434 -11.89 -24.49 19.02
C GLY A 434 -13.37 -24.71 19.28
N ARG A 435 -13.94 -24.08 20.33
CA ARG A 435 -15.40 -24.13 20.60
C ARG A 435 -16.24 -23.54 19.46
N ALA A 436 -15.80 -22.42 18.87
CA ALA A 436 -16.47 -21.82 17.74
C ALA A 436 -16.40 -22.72 16.48
N VAL A 437 -15.24 -23.31 16.19
CA VAL A 437 -15.08 -24.28 15.10
C VAL A 437 -15.96 -25.52 15.34
N THR A 438 -16.01 -26.04 16.57
CA THR A 438 -16.92 -27.14 16.92
C THR A 438 -18.37 -26.82 16.60
N LYS A 439 -18.82 -25.61 16.99
CA LYS A 439 -20.21 -25.17 16.74
C LYS A 439 -20.52 -25.12 15.25
N GLU A 440 -19.63 -24.54 14.43
CA GLU A 440 -19.87 -24.44 12.99
C GLU A 440 -19.78 -25.80 12.28
N LEU A 441 -18.81 -26.64 12.62
CA LEU A 441 -18.69 -27.97 12.04
C LEU A 441 -19.84 -28.90 12.44
N SER A 442 -20.37 -28.77 13.68
CA SER A 442 -21.52 -29.58 14.12
C SER A 442 -22.79 -29.27 13.32
N LYS A 443 -22.99 -28.03 12.93
CA LYS A 443 -24.10 -27.65 12.03
C LYS A 443 -23.98 -28.31 10.66
N THR A 444 -22.75 -28.37 10.15
CA THR A 444 -22.45 -28.81 8.77
C THR A 444 -22.38 -30.32 8.65
N PHE A 445 -21.68 -30.97 9.56
CA PHE A 445 -21.32 -32.39 9.48
C PHE A 445 -22.16 -33.30 10.39
N ALA A 446 -22.91 -32.73 11.32
CA ALA A 446 -23.83 -33.44 12.21
C ALA A 446 -23.22 -34.75 12.76
N LYS A 447 -23.80 -35.93 12.44
CA LYS A 447 -23.33 -37.24 12.90
C LYS A 447 -21.96 -37.69 12.33
N ARG A 448 -21.43 -36.97 11.34
CA ARG A 448 -20.12 -37.27 10.71
C ARG A 448 -18.93 -36.70 11.47
N ILE A 449 -19.16 -35.80 12.43
CA ILE A 449 -18.09 -35.21 13.25
C ILE A 449 -17.91 -35.99 14.54
N LEU A 450 -16.65 -36.15 14.94
CA LEU A 450 -16.21 -36.55 16.27
C LEU A 450 -15.37 -35.41 16.86
N THR A 451 -15.84 -34.80 17.94
CA THR A 451 -15.08 -33.75 18.62
C THR A 451 -14.38 -34.31 19.84
N ILE A 452 -13.09 -34.02 19.97
CA ILE A 452 -12.27 -34.33 21.12
C ILE A 452 -11.94 -32.98 21.77
N PHE A 453 -12.43 -32.79 22.99
CA PHE A 453 -12.14 -31.56 23.73
C PHE A 453 -10.75 -31.66 24.37
N ASN A 454 -9.94 -30.65 24.15
CA ASN A 454 -8.63 -30.52 24.77
C ASN A 454 -8.82 -29.90 26.15
N GLY A 455 -8.76 -30.74 27.20
CA GLY A 455 -8.55 -30.29 28.58
C GLY A 455 -7.05 -30.12 28.83
N GLU A 456 -6.64 -29.76 30.05
CA GLU A 456 -5.26 -29.51 30.44
C GLU A 456 -4.26 -30.67 30.20
N ARG A 457 -4.75 -31.87 29.81
CA ARG A 457 -3.95 -33.04 29.45
C ARG A 457 -4.41 -33.69 28.15
N LEU A 458 -3.95 -33.10 27.03
CA LEU A 458 -4.12 -33.76 25.75
C LEU A 458 -3.36 -35.07 25.71
N ASN A 459 -4.03 -36.19 25.40
CA ASN A 459 -3.37 -37.46 25.15
C ASN A 459 -3.32 -37.73 23.63
N PRO A 460 -2.13 -37.60 22.98
CA PRO A 460 -1.98 -37.86 21.54
C PRO A 460 -2.43 -39.25 21.13
N ASP A 461 -2.18 -40.29 21.95
CA ASP A 461 -2.59 -41.66 21.65
C ASP A 461 -4.12 -41.82 21.61
N ALA A 462 -4.84 -41.04 22.42
CA ALA A 462 -6.31 -41.03 22.38
C ALA A 462 -6.84 -40.42 21.08
N ILE A 463 -6.14 -39.43 20.53
CA ILE A 463 -6.48 -38.85 19.22
C ILE A 463 -6.24 -39.88 18.13
N VAL A 464 -5.06 -40.51 18.11
CA VAL A 464 -4.70 -41.54 17.13
C VAL A 464 -5.74 -42.69 17.14
N LYS A 465 -6.03 -43.26 18.30
CA LYS A 465 -7.05 -44.32 18.47
C LYS A 465 -8.45 -43.86 17.99
N SER A 466 -8.80 -42.62 18.17
CA SER A 466 -10.08 -42.09 17.72
C SER A 466 -10.19 -41.97 16.20
N VAL A 467 -9.10 -41.56 15.56
CA VAL A 467 -9.00 -41.52 14.10
C VAL A 467 -9.07 -42.91 13.51
N GLU A 468 -8.30 -43.87 14.04
CA GLU A 468 -8.29 -45.26 13.59
C GLU A 468 -9.69 -45.92 13.70
N ARG A 469 -10.37 -45.74 14.83
CA ARG A 469 -11.76 -46.22 15.01
C ARG A 469 -12.73 -45.64 13.98
N LYS A 470 -12.59 -44.36 13.63
CA LYS A 470 -13.41 -43.72 12.60
C LYS A 470 -13.08 -44.25 11.20
N LEU A 471 -11.81 -44.55 10.91
CA LEU A 471 -11.40 -45.15 9.64
C LEU A 471 -12.00 -46.56 9.44
N ILE A 472 -11.99 -47.39 10.48
CA ILE A 472 -12.58 -48.74 10.46
C ILE A 472 -14.09 -48.65 10.23
N ARG A 473 -14.81 -47.72 10.84
CA ARG A 473 -16.27 -47.54 10.64
C ARG A 473 -16.63 -46.97 9.27
N ASN A 474 -15.69 -46.42 8.54
CA ASN A 474 -15.88 -45.83 7.21
C ASN A 474 -15.29 -46.73 6.08
N ALA A 475 -14.64 -47.82 6.43
CA ALA A 475 -14.15 -48.83 5.47
C ALA A 475 -15.30 -49.65 4.92
#